data_9485eea0dfc424e38b596b596d53ed4a
#
_entry.id   9485eea0dfc424e38b596b596d53ed4a
#
_cell.length_a   1.000
_cell.length_b   1.000
_cell.length_c   1.000
_cell.angle_alpha   90.00
_cell.angle_beta   90.00
_cell.angle_gamma   90.00
#
_symmetry.space_group_name_H-M   'P 1'
#
loop_
_entity.id
_entity.type
_entity.pdbx_description
1 polymer ?
#
loop_
_entity_poly.entity_id
_entity_poly.type
_entity_poly.pdbx_seq_one_letter_code
_entity_poly.pdbx_strand_id
1 'polypeptide(L)'
;MRQPDLPSAYHLVSLETVDSTNAEARRLAALGEDKAPDGTLIWAKEQTDGRGRRGRKWSSPPGNLYCSLVLRPDVAVAKAAEFGFIAALAVFDVLGTLGEAGHKVQCKWPNDVLLNDKKVAGILLETETDADGHADWVILGLGLNVGIFPGDTDFPATSLRAEGVGATEVDCLDSFCRHFLKWTNAWLEEGFAPIRKNWLWRCIGQGEEIEVRLDKETLTGVFTDLDEDGALLLKTEDGERRITAGDVFFASTD
;
A
#
# COMPACT_ATOMS: atom_id res chain seq x y z
N MET A 1 4.56 26.52 3.32
CA MET A 1 4.67 25.05 3.40
C MET A 1 5.97 24.64 2.69
N ARG A 2 6.76 23.69 3.26
CA ARG A 2 7.96 23.17 2.60
C ARG A 2 7.55 22.46 1.30
N GLN A 3 8.33 22.65 0.23
CA GLN A 3 8.17 21.86 -1.00
C GLN A 3 8.76 20.46 -0.77
N PRO A 4 8.16 19.38 -1.33
CA PRO A 4 8.77 18.07 -1.31
C PRO A 4 10.13 18.04 -2.01
N ASP A 5 11.07 17.28 -1.44
CA ASP A 5 12.41 17.02 -1.99
C ASP A 5 12.47 15.59 -2.53
N LEU A 6 12.01 15.39 -3.75
CA LEU A 6 11.83 14.09 -4.36
C LEU A 6 13.04 13.68 -5.22
N PRO A 7 13.37 12.38 -5.31
CA PRO A 7 14.26 11.86 -6.33
C PRO A 7 13.82 12.26 -7.74
N SER A 8 14.78 12.45 -8.65
CA SER A 8 14.53 12.89 -10.03
C SER A 8 13.69 11.92 -10.89
N ALA A 9 13.48 10.70 -10.39
CA ALA A 9 12.59 9.70 -11.02
C ALA A 9 11.10 10.05 -10.88
N TYR A 10 10.73 11.07 -10.08
CA TYR A 10 9.34 11.41 -9.84
C TYR A 10 8.95 12.75 -10.48
N HIS A 11 7.77 12.77 -11.09
CA HIS A 11 7.15 13.94 -11.71
C HIS A 11 5.95 14.37 -10.89
N LEU A 12 6.13 15.35 -10.01
CA LEU A 12 5.12 15.75 -9.03
C LEU A 12 3.99 16.59 -9.64
N VAL A 13 2.76 16.14 -9.45
CA VAL A 13 1.50 16.88 -9.66
C VAL A 13 0.88 17.13 -8.30
N SER A 14 0.97 18.36 -7.79
CA SER A 14 0.45 18.75 -6.48
C SER A 14 -0.91 19.42 -6.60
N LEU A 15 -1.90 18.95 -5.84
CA LEU A 15 -3.27 19.41 -5.84
C LEU A 15 -3.72 19.81 -4.43
N GLU A 16 -4.51 20.85 -4.30
CA GLU A 16 -5.14 21.20 -3.01
C GLU A 16 -6.25 20.20 -2.70
N THR A 17 -7.16 19.99 -3.65
CA THR A 17 -8.30 19.06 -3.51
C THR A 17 -8.51 18.32 -4.82
N VAL A 18 -8.88 17.05 -4.72
CA VAL A 18 -9.23 16.18 -5.85
C VAL A 18 -10.35 15.23 -5.42
N ASP A 19 -11.05 14.63 -6.37
CA ASP A 19 -12.00 13.53 -6.06
C ASP A 19 -11.25 12.32 -5.46
N SER A 20 -10.24 11.81 -6.19
CA SER A 20 -9.35 10.76 -5.75
C SER A 20 -8.02 10.88 -6.49
N THR A 21 -6.90 10.75 -5.78
CA THR A 21 -5.56 10.74 -6.41
C THR A 21 -5.40 9.58 -7.39
N ASN A 22 -5.98 8.40 -7.10
CA ASN A 22 -6.03 7.28 -8.05
C ASN A 22 -6.86 7.61 -9.29
N ALA A 23 -8.02 8.25 -9.13
CA ALA A 23 -8.86 8.63 -10.25
C ALA A 23 -8.17 9.66 -11.16
N GLU A 24 -7.45 10.62 -10.56
CA GLU A 24 -6.64 11.59 -11.32
C GLU A 24 -5.47 10.91 -12.02
N ALA A 25 -4.73 10.03 -11.32
CA ALA A 25 -3.65 9.26 -11.91
C ALA A 25 -4.13 8.47 -13.13
N ARG A 26 -5.31 7.82 -13.05
CA ARG A 26 -5.92 7.09 -14.17
C ARG A 26 -6.31 8.03 -15.30
N ARG A 27 -6.89 9.20 -15.01
CA ARG A 27 -7.21 10.21 -16.04
C ARG A 27 -5.96 10.62 -16.82
N LEU A 28 -4.87 10.89 -16.12
CA LEU A 28 -3.61 11.28 -16.74
C LEU A 28 -2.95 10.11 -17.50
N ALA A 29 -2.92 8.91 -16.92
CA ALA A 29 -2.35 7.72 -17.54
C ALA A 29 -3.05 7.36 -18.86
N ALA A 30 -4.39 7.51 -18.91
CA ALA A 30 -5.21 7.29 -20.12
C ALA A 30 -4.93 8.29 -21.25
N LEU A 31 -4.31 9.44 -20.97
CA LEU A 31 -3.87 10.41 -21.98
C LEU A 31 -2.53 10.04 -22.65
N GLY A 32 -1.90 8.96 -22.19
CA GLY A 32 -0.66 8.42 -22.71
C GLY A 32 0.57 8.85 -21.93
N GLU A 33 1.70 8.22 -22.28
CA GLU A 33 2.99 8.41 -21.59
C GLU A 33 3.53 9.84 -21.67
N ASP A 34 3.27 10.56 -22.76
CA ASP A 34 3.64 11.98 -22.89
C ASP A 34 3.00 12.88 -21.80
N LYS A 35 1.86 12.47 -21.24
CA LYS A 35 1.12 13.22 -20.21
C LYS A 35 1.35 12.67 -18.81
N ALA A 36 1.56 11.38 -18.70
CA ALA A 36 1.88 10.71 -17.44
C ALA A 36 2.99 9.68 -17.70
N PRO A 37 4.26 10.12 -17.77
CA PRO A 37 5.40 9.21 -17.83
C PRO A 37 5.47 8.35 -16.58
N ASP A 38 6.28 7.27 -16.65
CA ASP A 38 6.64 6.49 -15.47
C ASP A 38 7.15 7.40 -14.36
N GLY A 39 6.71 7.16 -13.11
CA GLY A 39 7.07 8.00 -11.98
C GLY A 39 6.21 9.27 -11.82
N THR A 40 5.12 9.46 -12.59
CA THR A 40 4.18 10.57 -12.35
C THR A 40 3.48 10.37 -11.01
N LEU A 41 3.70 11.31 -10.09
CA LEU A 41 3.24 11.28 -8.71
C LEU A 41 2.18 12.35 -8.46
N ILE A 42 0.94 11.94 -8.26
CA ILE A 42 -0.17 12.79 -7.88
C ILE A 42 -0.21 12.85 -6.36
N TRP A 43 -0.14 14.05 -5.78
CA TRP A 43 -0.29 14.29 -4.36
C TRP A 43 -1.38 15.31 -4.12
N ALA A 44 -2.32 15.02 -3.24
CA ALA A 44 -3.39 15.93 -2.86
C ALA A 44 -3.45 16.11 -1.34
N LYS A 45 -3.83 17.33 -0.91
CA LYS A 45 -4.02 17.61 0.52
C LYS A 45 -5.35 17.05 1.04
N GLU A 46 -6.34 16.92 0.16
CA GLU A 46 -7.68 16.43 0.46
C GLU A 46 -8.24 15.61 -0.70
N GLN A 47 -9.00 14.56 -0.39
CA GLN A 47 -9.81 13.83 -1.37
C GLN A 47 -11.29 13.90 -0.97
N THR A 48 -12.16 14.26 -1.92
CA THR A 48 -13.61 14.32 -1.69
C THR A 48 -14.30 12.95 -1.87
N ASP A 49 -13.68 12.04 -2.62
CA ASP A 49 -14.15 10.67 -2.88
C ASP A 49 -12.98 9.67 -2.81
N GLY A 50 -12.22 9.72 -1.70
CA GLY A 50 -11.11 8.79 -1.46
C GLY A 50 -11.57 7.34 -1.44
N ARG A 51 -10.78 6.46 -2.07
CA ARG A 51 -11.15 5.06 -2.35
C ARG A 51 -10.22 4.08 -1.65
N GLY A 52 -10.82 3.04 -1.10
CA GLY A 52 -10.16 1.81 -0.66
C GLY A 52 -10.58 0.63 -1.53
N ARG A 53 -10.08 -0.55 -1.20
CA ARG A 53 -10.43 -1.81 -1.89
C ARG A 53 -11.93 -2.12 -1.75
N ARG A 54 -12.47 -2.86 -2.73
CA ARG A 54 -13.87 -3.35 -2.75
C ARG A 54 -14.89 -2.21 -2.58
N GLY A 55 -14.61 -1.02 -3.14
CA GLY A 55 -15.52 0.12 -3.08
C GLY A 55 -15.66 0.79 -1.71
N ARG A 56 -14.86 0.40 -0.71
CA ARG A 56 -14.84 1.09 0.59
C ARG A 56 -14.32 2.51 0.42
N LYS A 57 -14.83 3.43 1.24
CA LYS A 57 -14.33 4.80 1.28
C LYS A 57 -13.04 4.89 2.10
N TRP A 58 -12.12 5.74 1.66
CA TRP A 58 -10.97 6.18 2.43
C TRP A 58 -11.19 7.62 2.87
N SER A 59 -11.40 7.85 4.16
CA SER A 59 -11.58 9.20 4.70
C SER A 59 -10.33 10.03 4.50
N SER A 60 -10.45 11.17 3.83
CA SER A 60 -9.29 11.92 3.33
C SER A 60 -9.35 13.42 3.64
N PRO A 61 -9.54 13.84 4.91
CA PRO A 61 -9.45 15.25 5.30
C PRO A 61 -8.01 15.76 5.23
N PRO A 62 -7.76 17.08 5.18
CA PRO A 62 -6.42 17.66 5.21
C PRO A 62 -5.61 17.21 6.44
N GLY A 63 -4.29 17.06 6.28
CA GLY A 63 -3.37 16.71 7.36
C GLY A 63 -2.91 15.25 7.36
N ASN A 64 -3.21 14.50 6.30
CA ASN A 64 -2.70 13.16 6.03
C ASN A 64 -2.03 13.11 4.66
N LEU A 65 -1.30 12.06 4.36
CA LEU A 65 -0.71 11.85 3.04
C LEU A 65 -1.66 11.03 2.15
N TYR A 66 -2.01 11.60 0.99
CA TYR A 66 -2.73 10.94 -0.08
C TYR A 66 -1.97 11.15 -1.37
N CYS A 67 -1.41 10.08 -1.90
CA CYS A 67 -0.72 10.16 -3.18
C CYS A 67 -0.99 8.93 -4.03
N SER A 68 -0.82 9.08 -5.34
CA SER A 68 -0.90 7.99 -6.30
C SER A 68 0.23 8.11 -7.30
N LEU A 69 0.91 6.99 -7.53
CA LEU A 69 2.04 6.90 -8.45
C LEU A 69 1.59 6.15 -9.70
N VAL A 70 1.84 6.73 -10.87
CA VAL A 70 1.71 6.04 -12.16
C VAL A 70 3.01 5.34 -12.45
N LEU A 71 2.94 4.03 -12.62
CA LEU A 71 4.05 3.17 -13.01
C LEU A 71 3.74 2.56 -14.39
N ARG A 72 4.77 2.42 -15.23
CA ARG A 72 4.67 1.77 -16.53
C ARG A 72 5.69 0.63 -16.62
N PRO A 73 5.49 -0.42 -15.82
CA PRO A 73 6.40 -1.55 -15.83
C PRO A 73 6.13 -2.41 -17.07
N ASP A 74 7.20 -2.85 -17.74
CA ASP A 74 7.10 -3.87 -18.81
C ASP A 74 7.00 -5.27 -18.20
N VAL A 75 5.84 -5.58 -17.62
CA VAL A 75 5.60 -6.87 -16.96
C VAL A 75 4.19 -7.40 -17.25
N ALA A 76 4.03 -8.72 -17.15
CA ALA A 76 2.70 -9.33 -17.16
C ALA A 76 1.83 -8.75 -16.05
N VAL A 77 0.54 -8.49 -16.33
CA VAL A 77 -0.39 -7.86 -15.38
C VAL A 77 -0.49 -8.61 -14.05
N ALA A 78 -0.28 -9.92 -14.05
CA ALA A 78 -0.24 -10.74 -12.83
C ALA A 78 0.83 -10.28 -11.82
N LYS A 79 1.95 -9.70 -12.31
CA LYS A 79 3.02 -9.16 -11.45
C LYS A 79 2.73 -7.77 -10.89
N ALA A 80 1.69 -7.09 -11.36
CA ALA A 80 1.33 -5.77 -10.84
C ALA A 80 1.08 -5.78 -9.32
N ALA A 81 0.61 -6.90 -8.76
CA ALA A 81 0.41 -7.05 -7.32
C ALA A 81 1.70 -6.89 -6.49
N GLU A 82 2.87 -7.20 -7.07
CA GLU A 82 4.18 -7.11 -6.41
C GLU A 82 4.50 -5.67 -5.96
N PHE A 83 4.00 -4.65 -6.69
CA PHE A 83 4.15 -3.23 -6.30
C PHE A 83 3.44 -2.88 -5.00
N GLY A 84 2.40 -3.61 -4.61
CA GLY A 84 1.75 -3.45 -3.31
C GLY A 84 2.67 -3.86 -2.15
N PHE A 85 3.45 -4.92 -2.33
CA PHE A 85 4.43 -5.37 -1.34
C PHE A 85 5.61 -4.40 -1.25
N ILE A 86 6.10 -3.90 -2.40
CA ILE A 86 7.13 -2.85 -2.46
C ILE A 86 6.67 -1.61 -1.70
N ALA A 87 5.44 -1.15 -1.93
CA ALA A 87 4.89 0.02 -1.24
C ALA A 87 4.73 -0.22 0.27
N ALA A 88 4.29 -1.41 0.70
CA ALA A 88 4.18 -1.74 2.12
C ALA A 88 5.55 -1.73 2.80
N LEU A 89 6.59 -2.25 2.16
CA LEU A 89 7.98 -2.18 2.66
C LEU A 89 8.48 -0.74 2.71
N ALA A 90 8.16 0.09 1.70
CA ALA A 90 8.53 1.50 1.71
C ALA A 90 7.85 2.25 2.87
N VAL A 91 6.55 2.02 3.12
CA VAL A 91 5.84 2.61 4.27
C VAL A 91 6.42 2.10 5.60
N PHE A 92 6.75 0.81 5.70
CA PHE A 92 7.43 0.27 6.88
C PHE A 92 8.74 1.03 7.15
N ASP A 93 9.57 1.24 6.12
CA ASP A 93 10.84 1.97 6.25
C ASP A 93 10.61 3.47 6.56
N VAL A 94 9.53 4.10 6.04
CA VAL A 94 9.11 5.46 6.45
C VAL A 94 8.87 5.53 7.95
N LEU A 95 8.09 4.60 8.48
CA LEU A 95 7.75 4.55 9.90
C LEU A 95 8.97 4.24 10.77
N GLY A 96 9.89 3.40 10.29
CA GLY A 96 11.17 3.14 10.95
C GLY A 96 12.13 4.32 10.94
N THR A 97 12.03 5.21 9.93
CA THR A 97 12.89 6.38 9.78
C THR A 97 12.37 7.60 10.54
N LEU A 98 11.06 7.82 10.52
CA LEU A 98 10.42 9.00 11.13
C LEU A 98 9.85 8.73 12.52
N GLY A 99 9.65 7.46 12.86
CA GLY A 99 9.14 7.02 14.15
C GLY A 99 10.21 7.02 15.24
N GLU A 100 9.76 6.80 16.48
CA GLU A 100 10.64 6.68 17.64
C GLU A 100 10.94 5.21 17.94
N ALA A 101 12.00 4.99 18.71
CA ALA A 101 12.36 3.64 19.17
C ALA A 101 11.22 3.04 20.03
N GLY A 102 10.86 1.80 19.75
CA GLY A 102 9.80 1.09 20.47
C GLY A 102 8.46 0.99 19.71
N HIS A 103 8.29 1.71 18.62
CA HIS A 103 7.11 1.52 17.76
C HIS A 103 7.13 0.14 17.10
N LYS A 104 6.02 -0.57 17.22
CA LYS A 104 5.78 -1.85 16.55
C LYS A 104 5.18 -1.57 15.17
N VAL A 105 5.98 -1.73 14.12
CA VAL A 105 5.53 -1.58 12.73
C VAL A 105 5.38 -2.96 12.09
N GLN A 106 4.28 -3.22 11.38
CA GLN A 106 4.02 -4.51 10.73
C GLN A 106 3.28 -4.32 9.41
N CYS A 107 3.58 -5.19 8.44
CA CYS A 107 2.78 -5.32 7.23
C CYS A 107 1.62 -6.29 7.48
N LYS A 108 0.43 -5.97 7.00
CA LYS A 108 -0.74 -6.84 7.06
C LYS A 108 -1.23 -7.14 5.64
N TRP A 109 -1.28 -8.42 5.31
CA TRP A 109 -1.80 -8.84 4.01
C TRP A 109 -3.27 -8.43 3.84
N PRO A 110 -3.67 -7.99 2.63
CA PRO A 110 -2.83 -7.87 1.45
C PRO A 110 -2.17 -6.49 1.27
N ASN A 111 -2.59 -5.43 1.96
CA ASN A 111 -2.33 -4.07 1.53
C ASN A 111 -2.30 -3.02 2.66
N ASP A 112 -2.20 -3.45 3.91
CA ASP A 112 -2.21 -2.55 5.05
C ASP A 112 -0.85 -2.52 5.76
N VAL A 113 -0.53 -1.37 6.36
CA VAL A 113 0.58 -1.24 7.31
C VAL A 113 0.01 -0.83 8.65
N LEU A 114 0.49 -1.49 9.71
CA LEU A 114 0.09 -1.26 11.09
C LEU A 114 1.18 -0.56 11.86
N LEU A 115 0.77 0.28 12.80
CA LEU A 115 1.60 0.88 13.82
C LEU A 115 0.95 0.62 15.18
N ASN A 116 1.67 -0.07 16.08
CA ASN A 116 1.16 -0.50 17.38
C ASN A 116 -0.18 -1.27 17.26
N ASP A 117 -0.20 -2.26 16.37
CA ASP A 117 -1.34 -3.15 16.06
C ASP A 117 -2.58 -2.44 15.48
N LYS A 118 -2.48 -1.17 15.09
CA LYS A 118 -3.56 -0.37 14.51
C LYS A 118 -3.19 0.05 13.09
N LYS A 119 -4.15 0.08 12.19
CA LYS A 119 -3.94 0.47 10.80
C LYS A 119 -3.55 1.95 10.70
N VAL A 120 -2.39 2.21 10.12
CA VAL A 120 -1.87 3.56 9.86
C VAL A 120 -1.86 3.89 8.38
N ALA A 121 -1.72 2.89 7.50
CA ALA A 121 -1.71 3.10 6.05
C ALA A 121 -2.46 2.01 5.30
N GLY A 122 -2.97 2.37 4.12
CA GLY A 122 -3.58 1.47 3.15
C GLY A 122 -3.06 1.75 1.75
N ILE A 123 -2.86 0.68 0.98
CA ILE A 123 -2.36 0.71 -0.39
C ILE A 123 -3.45 0.22 -1.32
N LEU A 124 -3.65 0.89 -2.45
CA LEU A 124 -4.63 0.52 -3.47
C LEU A 124 -3.96 0.45 -4.84
N LEU A 125 -3.92 -0.74 -5.41
CA LEU A 125 -3.47 -0.93 -6.79
C LEU A 125 -4.65 -0.97 -7.75
N GLU A 126 -4.51 -0.27 -8.87
CA GLU A 126 -5.37 -0.36 -10.04
C GLU A 126 -4.47 -0.52 -11.27
N THR A 127 -4.89 -1.30 -12.25
CA THR A 127 -4.12 -1.55 -13.47
C THR A 127 -5.02 -1.62 -14.69
N GLU A 128 -4.47 -1.28 -15.82
CA GLU A 128 -5.03 -1.54 -17.14
C GLU A 128 -4.13 -2.54 -17.84
N THR A 129 -4.73 -3.40 -18.66
CA THR A 129 -4.03 -4.44 -19.39
C THR A 129 -4.02 -4.08 -20.87
N ASP A 130 -2.89 -4.14 -21.52
CA ASP A 130 -2.77 -3.99 -22.96
C ASP A 130 -3.26 -5.24 -23.72
N ALA A 131 -3.19 -5.20 -25.06
CA ALA A 131 -3.65 -6.30 -25.91
C ALA A 131 -2.82 -7.59 -25.78
N ASP A 132 -1.59 -7.48 -25.29
CA ASP A 132 -0.65 -8.59 -25.14
C ASP A 132 -0.65 -9.19 -23.71
N GLY A 133 -1.48 -8.65 -22.81
CA GLY A 133 -1.64 -9.11 -21.43
C GLY A 133 -0.61 -8.52 -20.45
N HIS A 134 0.12 -7.48 -20.87
CA HIS A 134 1.01 -6.71 -20.01
C HIS A 134 0.25 -5.56 -19.32
N ALA A 135 0.82 -5.04 -18.26
CA ALA A 135 0.31 -3.86 -17.60
C ALA A 135 0.67 -2.62 -18.42
N ASP A 136 -0.31 -1.98 -19.07
CA ASP A 136 -0.10 -0.67 -19.74
C ASP A 136 0.30 0.39 -18.71
N TRP A 137 -0.36 0.36 -17.56
CA TRP A 137 0.03 1.12 -16.37
C TRP A 137 -0.44 0.42 -15.10
N VAL A 138 0.27 0.71 -14.01
CA VAL A 138 -0.12 0.39 -12.64
C VAL A 138 -0.24 1.70 -11.87
N ILE A 139 -1.40 1.95 -11.28
CA ILE A 139 -1.60 3.06 -10.35
C ILE A 139 -1.50 2.53 -8.95
N LEU A 140 -0.52 3.03 -8.21
CA LEU A 140 -0.28 2.71 -6.82
C LEU A 140 -0.75 3.87 -5.95
N GLY A 141 -1.92 3.73 -5.31
CA GLY A 141 -2.43 4.68 -4.34
C GLY A 141 -1.95 4.37 -2.93
N LEU A 142 -1.54 5.40 -2.21
CA LEU A 142 -1.18 5.35 -0.80
C LEU A 142 -2.01 6.35 -0.01
N GLY A 143 -2.70 5.86 1.02
CA GLY A 143 -3.24 6.66 2.12
C GLY A 143 -2.46 6.37 3.39
N LEU A 144 -1.82 7.39 3.99
CA LEU A 144 -1.12 7.30 5.27
C LEU A 144 -1.73 8.29 6.25
N ASN A 145 -2.19 7.79 7.38
CA ASN A 145 -2.72 8.60 8.48
C ASN A 145 -1.58 9.29 9.22
N VAL A 146 -1.36 10.57 8.93
CA VAL A 146 -0.32 11.38 9.58
C VAL A 146 -0.88 12.10 10.80
N GLY A 147 -1.92 12.93 10.60
CA GLY A 147 -2.50 13.74 11.66
C GLY A 147 -3.82 13.20 12.20
N ILE A 148 -4.61 12.54 11.38
CA ILE A 148 -6.00 12.18 11.67
C ILE A 148 -6.26 10.74 11.23
N PHE A 149 -7.16 10.05 11.93
CA PHE A 149 -7.63 8.72 11.58
C PHE A 149 -9.13 8.56 11.86
N PRO A 150 -9.87 7.69 11.14
CA PRO A 150 -11.28 7.45 11.39
C PRO A 150 -11.47 6.64 12.68
N GLY A 151 -12.47 7.03 13.49
CA GLY A 151 -12.76 6.37 14.77
C GLY A 151 -13.67 5.14 14.64
N ASP A 152 -14.43 5.02 13.55
CA ASP A 152 -15.40 3.95 13.33
C ASP A 152 -14.97 3.10 12.14
N THR A 153 -14.16 2.07 12.40
CA THR A 153 -13.61 1.16 11.40
C THR A 153 -13.63 -0.27 11.88
N ASP A 154 -13.84 -1.25 10.97
CA ASP A 154 -13.84 -2.69 11.27
C ASP A 154 -12.52 -3.17 11.88
N PHE A 155 -11.42 -2.48 11.60
CA PHE A 155 -10.10 -2.75 12.16
C PHE A 155 -9.57 -1.49 12.83
N PRO A 156 -9.03 -1.55 14.05
CA PRO A 156 -8.52 -0.39 14.77
C PRO A 156 -7.56 0.45 13.91
N ALA A 157 -7.78 1.76 13.86
CA ALA A 157 -6.94 2.69 13.13
C ALA A 157 -6.17 3.62 14.08
N THR A 158 -5.08 4.19 13.57
CA THR A 158 -4.27 5.21 14.26
C THR A 158 -3.66 6.19 13.26
N SER A 159 -2.94 7.18 13.76
CA SER A 159 -2.14 8.13 12.98
C SER A 159 -0.77 8.31 13.61
N LEU A 160 0.20 8.83 12.84
CA LEU A 160 1.53 9.13 13.34
C LEU A 160 1.48 10.05 14.57
N ARG A 161 0.66 11.10 14.48
CA ARG A 161 0.47 12.05 15.60
C ARG A 161 -0.09 11.40 16.86
N ALA A 162 -1.06 10.48 16.71
CA ALA A 162 -1.65 9.77 17.85
C ALA A 162 -0.66 8.85 18.54
N GLU A 163 0.33 8.35 17.80
CA GLU A 163 1.41 7.50 18.32
C GLU A 163 2.68 8.31 18.69
N GLY A 164 2.58 9.65 18.74
CA GLY A 164 3.69 10.52 19.21
C GLY A 164 4.67 10.97 18.13
N VAL A 165 4.49 10.57 16.87
CA VAL A 165 5.41 10.93 15.78
C VAL A 165 5.06 12.31 15.22
N GLY A 166 6.00 13.25 15.29
CA GLY A 166 5.83 14.65 14.88
C GLY A 166 6.06 14.92 13.38
N ALA A 167 6.06 13.90 12.52
CA ALA A 167 6.27 14.06 11.08
C ALA A 167 5.09 14.75 10.38
N THR A 168 5.41 15.47 9.29
CA THR A 168 4.41 16.07 8.40
C THR A 168 4.12 15.15 7.21
N GLU A 169 3.03 15.45 6.47
CA GLU A 169 2.72 14.75 5.22
C GLU A 169 3.83 14.89 4.16
N VAL A 170 4.55 16.02 4.16
CA VAL A 170 5.69 16.25 3.26
C VAL A 170 6.89 15.40 3.65
N ASP A 171 7.19 15.26 4.94
CA ASP A 171 8.26 14.39 5.44
C ASP A 171 7.97 12.93 5.07
N CYS A 172 6.71 12.51 5.20
CA CYS A 172 6.27 11.16 4.83
C CYS A 172 6.37 10.93 3.32
N LEU A 173 5.99 11.91 2.48
CA LEU A 173 6.08 11.81 1.03
C LEU A 173 7.52 11.68 0.56
N ASP A 174 8.42 12.56 1.05
CA ASP A 174 9.85 12.53 0.74
C ASP A 174 10.48 11.18 1.10
N SER A 175 10.20 10.71 2.31
CA SER A 175 10.71 9.43 2.81
C SER A 175 10.15 8.26 2.00
N PHE A 176 8.84 8.25 1.72
CA PHE A 176 8.20 7.20 0.92
C PHE A 176 8.81 7.08 -0.47
N CYS A 177 8.96 8.19 -1.19
CA CYS A 177 9.52 8.19 -2.54
C CYS A 177 10.94 7.62 -2.58
N ARG A 178 11.78 7.95 -1.58
CA ARG A 178 13.16 7.41 -1.49
C ARG A 178 13.16 5.92 -1.20
N HIS A 179 12.34 5.46 -0.26
CA HIS A 179 12.27 4.04 0.11
C HIS A 179 11.58 3.20 -0.98
N PHE A 180 10.55 3.75 -1.63
CA PHE A 180 9.89 3.07 -2.74
C PHE A 180 10.85 2.86 -3.91
N LEU A 181 11.62 3.89 -4.29
CA LEU A 181 12.64 3.78 -5.34
C LEU A 181 13.71 2.74 -4.96
N LYS A 182 14.17 2.70 -3.71
CA LYS A 182 15.13 1.71 -3.22
C LYS A 182 14.59 0.28 -3.38
N TRP A 183 13.35 0.01 -2.97
CA TRP A 183 12.75 -1.32 -3.07
C TRP A 183 12.41 -1.69 -4.52
N THR A 184 12.01 -0.72 -5.34
CA THR A 184 11.79 -0.93 -6.78
C THR A 184 13.10 -1.31 -7.49
N ASN A 185 14.21 -0.66 -7.16
CA ASN A 185 15.52 -1.04 -7.71
C ASN A 185 15.92 -2.47 -7.30
N ALA A 186 15.73 -2.85 -6.04
CA ALA A 186 15.98 -4.21 -5.59
C ALA A 186 15.11 -5.24 -6.33
N TRP A 187 13.85 -4.88 -6.59
CA TRP A 187 12.94 -5.72 -7.37
C TRP A 187 13.37 -5.83 -8.85
N LEU A 188 13.84 -4.73 -9.46
CA LEU A 188 14.35 -4.75 -10.85
C LEU A 188 15.61 -5.61 -10.99
N GLU A 189 16.48 -5.62 -9.99
CA GLU A 189 17.74 -6.35 -9.99
C GLU A 189 17.58 -7.85 -9.66
N GLU A 190 16.72 -8.16 -8.68
CA GLU A 190 16.66 -9.51 -8.06
C GLU A 190 15.26 -10.16 -8.17
N GLY A 191 14.26 -9.45 -8.73
CA GLY A 191 12.88 -9.91 -8.82
C GLY A 191 12.14 -9.86 -7.49
N PHE A 192 11.03 -10.59 -7.40
CA PHE A 192 10.13 -10.53 -6.23
C PHE A 192 10.66 -11.25 -4.99
N ALA A 193 11.57 -12.20 -5.15
CA ALA A 193 12.03 -13.03 -4.02
C ALA A 193 12.56 -12.24 -2.81
N PRO A 194 13.44 -11.22 -2.94
CA PRO A 194 13.88 -10.42 -1.80
C PRO A 194 12.74 -9.57 -1.22
N ILE A 195 11.82 -9.06 -2.04
CA ILE A 195 10.65 -8.30 -1.58
C ILE A 195 9.78 -9.19 -0.71
N ARG A 196 9.38 -10.38 -1.21
CA ARG A 196 8.59 -11.38 -0.49
C ARG A 196 9.22 -11.75 0.85
N LYS A 197 10.53 -12.08 0.87
CA LYS A 197 11.28 -12.43 2.08
C LYS A 197 11.24 -11.31 3.12
N ASN A 198 11.50 -10.09 2.70
CA ASN A 198 11.51 -8.93 3.59
C ASN A 198 10.12 -8.57 4.10
N TRP A 199 9.08 -8.77 3.28
CA TRP A 199 7.71 -8.53 3.67
C TRP A 199 7.24 -9.57 4.70
N LEU A 200 7.51 -10.87 4.47
CA LEU A 200 7.19 -11.95 5.41
C LEU A 200 7.85 -11.74 6.77
N TRP A 201 9.11 -11.30 6.80
CA TRP A 201 9.80 -11.00 8.06
C TRP A 201 9.12 -9.85 8.85
N ARG A 202 8.40 -8.97 8.17
CA ARG A 202 7.72 -7.81 8.75
C ARG A 202 6.22 -8.00 8.90
N CYS A 203 5.68 -9.10 8.45
CA CYS A 203 4.23 -9.29 8.48
C CYS A 203 3.72 -9.74 9.84
N ILE A 204 2.44 -9.45 10.07
CA ILE A 204 1.69 -10.00 11.19
C ILE A 204 0.94 -11.27 10.75
N GLY A 205 0.82 -12.25 11.63
CA GLY A 205 -0.04 -13.42 11.47
C GLY A 205 0.60 -14.61 10.78
N GLN A 206 1.85 -14.52 10.30
CA GLN A 206 2.51 -15.72 9.75
C GLN A 206 2.75 -16.77 10.84
N GLY A 207 2.31 -18.00 10.59
CA GLY A 207 2.33 -19.11 11.55
C GLY A 207 1.16 -19.11 12.52
N GLU A 208 0.28 -18.12 12.48
CA GLU A 208 -0.89 -17.99 13.35
C GLU A 208 -2.17 -18.40 12.62
N GLU A 209 -3.20 -18.78 13.39
CA GLU A 209 -4.54 -18.96 12.87
C GLU A 209 -5.18 -17.61 12.58
N ILE A 210 -5.70 -17.44 11.36
CA ILE A 210 -6.37 -16.25 10.89
C ILE A 210 -7.72 -16.57 10.25
N GLU A 211 -8.59 -15.56 10.22
CA GLU A 211 -9.82 -15.57 9.42
C GLU A 211 -9.60 -14.76 8.15
N VAL A 212 -9.93 -15.32 7.00
CA VAL A 212 -9.87 -14.65 5.70
C VAL A 212 -11.27 -14.53 5.12
N ARG A 213 -11.78 -13.31 5.01
CA ARG A 213 -13.09 -13.02 4.41
C ARG A 213 -12.93 -12.78 2.93
N LEU A 214 -13.52 -13.66 2.13
CA LEU A 214 -13.67 -13.56 0.70
C LEU A 214 -15.06 -12.99 0.35
N ASP A 215 -15.34 -12.82 -0.94
CA ASP A 215 -16.63 -12.26 -1.37
C ASP A 215 -17.83 -13.19 -1.09
N LYS A 216 -17.60 -14.51 -1.06
CA LYS A 216 -18.64 -15.52 -0.94
C LYS A 216 -18.48 -16.48 0.23
N GLU A 217 -17.32 -16.52 0.84
CA GLU A 217 -17.01 -17.44 1.93
C GLU A 217 -16.03 -16.80 2.92
N THR A 218 -16.00 -17.30 4.12
CA THR A 218 -14.98 -17.01 5.13
C THR A 218 -14.20 -18.28 5.41
N LEU A 219 -12.88 -18.20 5.38
CA LEU A 219 -11.98 -19.30 5.63
C LEU A 219 -11.22 -19.06 6.94
N THR A 220 -11.07 -20.11 7.74
CA THR A 220 -10.21 -20.11 8.92
C THR A 220 -9.08 -21.10 8.71
N GLY A 221 -7.86 -20.73 9.08
CA GLY A 221 -6.70 -21.58 8.96
C GLY A 221 -5.41 -20.88 9.33
N VAL A 222 -4.31 -21.59 9.24
CA VAL A 222 -2.99 -21.06 9.56
C VAL A 222 -2.39 -20.37 8.32
N PHE A 223 -1.99 -19.12 8.46
CA PHE A 223 -1.21 -18.39 7.43
C PHE A 223 0.21 -18.99 7.39
N THR A 224 0.49 -19.84 6.43
CA THR A 224 1.79 -20.54 6.34
C THR A 224 2.84 -19.70 5.62
N ASP A 225 2.49 -19.12 4.46
CA ASP A 225 3.45 -18.41 3.60
C ASP A 225 2.71 -17.51 2.58
N LEU A 226 3.47 -16.77 1.78
CA LEU A 226 3.04 -16.24 0.50
C LEU A 226 3.65 -17.11 -0.61
N ASP A 227 2.98 -17.26 -1.73
CA ASP A 227 3.59 -17.88 -2.90
C ASP A 227 4.48 -16.91 -3.69
N GLU A 228 4.98 -17.36 -4.85
CA GLU A 228 5.85 -16.57 -5.72
C GLU A 228 5.19 -15.36 -6.38
N ASP A 229 3.85 -15.28 -6.38
CA ASP A 229 3.06 -14.17 -6.88
C ASP A 229 2.50 -13.27 -5.74
N GLY A 230 2.80 -13.60 -4.48
CA GLY A 230 2.29 -12.86 -3.31
C GLY A 230 0.89 -13.29 -2.84
N ALA A 231 0.33 -14.38 -3.38
CA ALA A 231 -0.91 -14.94 -2.85
C ALA A 231 -0.66 -15.57 -1.47
N LEU A 232 -1.62 -15.38 -0.56
CA LEU A 232 -1.56 -15.94 0.78
C LEU A 232 -1.84 -17.45 0.74
N LEU A 233 -0.95 -18.23 1.35
CA LEU A 233 -1.11 -19.67 1.55
C LEU A 233 -1.73 -19.93 2.93
N LEU A 234 -2.95 -20.44 2.94
CA LEU A 234 -3.73 -20.73 4.12
C LEU A 234 -3.92 -22.24 4.28
N LYS A 235 -3.39 -22.79 5.35
CA LYS A 235 -3.59 -24.19 5.69
C LYS A 235 -4.88 -24.34 6.50
N THR A 236 -5.93 -24.85 5.86
CA THR A 236 -7.24 -25.13 6.45
C THR A 236 -7.34 -26.62 6.83
N GLU A 237 -8.46 -27.03 7.47
CA GLU A 237 -8.75 -28.44 7.76
C GLU A 237 -8.88 -29.28 6.48
N ASP A 238 -9.36 -28.66 5.37
CA ASP A 238 -9.56 -29.33 4.08
C ASP A 238 -8.30 -29.31 3.19
N GLY A 239 -7.19 -28.76 3.66
CA GLY A 239 -5.92 -28.65 2.93
C GLY A 239 -5.45 -27.22 2.72
N GLU A 240 -4.41 -27.07 1.88
CA GLU A 240 -3.85 -25.75 1.59
C GLU A 240 -4.69 -24.99 0.54
N ARG A 241 -5.01 -23.75 0.83
CA ARG A 241 -5.76 -22.82 -0.03
C ARG A 241 -4.85 -21.66 -0.44
N ARG A 242 -4.79 -21.40 -1.75
CA ARG A 242 -4.13 -20.24 -2.36
C ARG A 242 -5.14 -19.09 -2.47
N ILE A 243 -4.85 -17.94 -1.85
CA ILE A 243 -5.76 -16.80 -1.77
C ILE A 243 -5.10 -15.57 -2.37
N THR A 244 -5.67 -15.04 -3.44
CA THR A 244 -5.15 -13.87 -4.17
C THR A 244 -5.75 -12.55 -3.69
N ALA A 245 -6.94 -12.58 -3.05
CA ALA A 245 -7.63 -11.41 -2.54
C ALA A 245 -8.52 -11.79 -1.36
N GLY A 246 -8.60 -10.93 -0.35
CA GLY A 246 -9.40 -11.14 0.85
C GLY A 246 -9.14 -10.05 1.87
N ASP A 247 -9.85 -10.10 2.99
CA ASP A 247 -9.59 -9.28 4.17
C ASP A 247 -9.22 -10.23 5.33
N VAL A 248 -8.07 -9.99 5.95
CA VAL A 248 -7.54 -10.82 7.04
C VAL A 248 -7.95 -10.24 8.39
N PHE A 249 -8.41 -11.12 9.28
CA PHE A 249 -8.72 -10.83 10.67
C PHE A 249 -7.96 -11.83 11.57
N PHE A 250 -7.51 -11.34 12.70
CA PHE A 250 -6.81 -12.14 13.70
C PHE A 250 -7.80 -12.52 14.81
N ALA A 251 -7.64 -13.68 15.40
CA ALA A 251 -8.40 -14.05 16.59
C ALA A 251 -8.17 -12.98 17.66
N SER A 252 -9.27 -12.47 18.25
CA SER A 252 -9.17 -11.54 19.38
C SER A 252 -8.45 -12.27 20.50
N THR A 253 -7.26 -11.83 20.86
CA THR A 253 -6.66 -12.19 22.14
C THR A 253 -7.46 -11.44 23.21
N ASP A 254 -8.39 -12.16 23.87
CA ASP A 254 -9.06 -11.70 25.09
C ASP A 254 -8.05 -11.40 26.21
#